data_9686c09d5740dc3889cd61b3a8e08274
#
_entry.id   9686c09d5740dc3889cd61b3a8e08274
#
_cell.length_a   1.000
_cell.length_b   1.000
_cell.length_c   1.000
_cell.angle_alpha   90.00
_cell.angle_beta   90.00
_cell.angle_gamma   90.00
#
_symmetry.space_group_name_H-M   'P 1'
#
loop_
_entity.id
_entity.type
_entity.pdbx_description
1 polymer ?
#
loop_
_entity_poly.entity_id
_entity_poly.type
_entity_poly.pdbx_seq_one_letter_code
_entity_poly.pdbx_strand_id
1 'polypeptide(L)'
;MRVAKKVQGSRFLGVVFVSALVAAGCGAGGDDESTDEATATTEAVVTTTEAPAATTTTTEAAPTTTEAPAITTTTEPPLGWQKILAGDDCACSDGSEYSYWVREGDPSKVMLFFDGGGACFSAESCDPNGSPTYSIRADDNPNEAASGVFDLENPENPVGDWTMIFMPYCTGDGHLGTNAGHDYGEGIIINHTGFLNGLKGFDEIVANYGTADQILVTGSSAGGIPVPLFAGLLADALPDTEILGLPDASGGYPSNPLINGVIGGVWGTEGAIPYWSTTEGVTAAEMGIPELFTYAGLEFPDIRWARFDHAYDGTQASFSALAGLEDSSVKAVLDINEGLTEDAGVDLPVYIAPGTEHTIMGRAEMYELEVEGVRYVDWLTDFIAGEAIDDVVCTDCGAPS
;
A
#
# COMPACT_ATOMS: atom_id res chain seq x y z
N MET A 1 -40.99 -3.73 -43.30
CA MET A 1 -40.32 -4.07 -44.55
C MET A 1 -38.85 -4.34 -44.20
N ARG A 2 -38.45 -5.59 -44.21
CA ARG A 2 -37.11 -6.07 -43.81
C ARG A 2 -36.14 -5.86 -44.97
N VAL A 3 -34.95 -5.35 -44.72
CA VAL A 3 -33.78 -5.59 -45.60
C VAL A 3 -32.58 -5.98 -44.73
N ALA A 4 -32.27 -7.27 -44.78
CA ALA A 4 -31.03 -7.82 -44.23
C ALA A 4 -29.88 -7.58 -45.21
N LYS A 5 -28.74 -7.11 -44.75
CA LYS A 5 -27.47 -7.14 -45.49
C LYS A 5 -26.49 -8.11 -44.82
N LYS A 6 -26.24 -9.17 -45.56
CA LYS A 6 -25.26 -10.22 -45.32
C LYS A 6 -23.87 -9.66 -45.67
N VAL A 7 -22.91 -9.69 -44.76
CA VAL A 7 -21.48 -9.43 -45.06
C VAL A 7 -20.72 -10.74 -44.88
N GLN A 8 -20.01 -11.06 -45.93
CA GLN A 8 -19.28 -12.28 -46.24
C GLN A 8 -17.91 -12.24 -45.56
N GLY A 9 -17.53 -13.34 -44.93
CA GLY A 9 -16.22 -13.46 -44.33
C GLY A 9 -15.09 -13.63 -45.35
N SER A 10 -13.96 -13.02 -45.06
CA SER A 10 -12.68 -13.28 -45.73
C SER A 10 -11.71 -13.88 -44.74
N ARG A 11 -11.31 -15.14 -44.97
CA ARG A 11 -10.25 -15.82 -44.23
C ARG A 11 -8.92 -15.39 -44.82
N PHE A 12 -8.06 -14.79 -44.02
CA PHE A 12 -6.66 -14.65 -44.37
C PHE A 12 -5.83 -15.72 -43.66
N LEU A 13 -5.14 -16.52 -44.45
CA LEU A 13 -4.12 -17.49 -44.05
C LEU A 13 -2.85 -16.71 -43.67
N GLY A 14 -2.41 -16.75 -42.45
CA GLY A 14 -1.12 -16.23 -42.02
C GLY A 14 -0.07 -17.34 -42.04
N VAL A 15 1.00 -17.08 -42.79
CA VAL A 15 2.16 -17.95 -42.97
C VAL A 15 3.08 -17.80 -41.74
N VAL A 16 3.38 -18.92 -41.10
CA VAL A 16 4.38 -19.05 -40.04
C VAL A 16 5.79 -19.07 -40.68
N PHE A 17 6.64 -18.13 -40.32
CA PHE A 17 8.10 -18.22 -40.60
C PHE A 17 8.80 -18.65 -39.30
N VAL A 18 9.31 -19.88 -39.31
CA VAL A 18 10.26 -20.39 -38.34
C VAL A 18 11.67 -20.01 -38.86
N SER A 19 12.38 -19.20 -38.11
CA SER A 19 13.80 -18.98 -38.34
C SER A 19 14.61 -19.61 -37.22
N ALA A 20 15.24 -20.74 -37.55
CA ALA A 20 16.27 -21.37 -36.74
C ALA A 20 17.58 -20.60 -36.88
N LEU A 21 18.23 -20.24 -35.79
CA LEU A 21 19.62 -19.82 -35.76
C LEU A 21 20.46 -20.84 -35.01
N VAL A 22 21.43 -21.32 -35.73
CA VAL A 22 22.41 -22.37 -35.42
C VAL A 22 23.48 -21.82 -34.47
N ALA A 23 23.85 -22.64 -33.48
CA ALA A 23 25.02 -22.44 -32.63
C ALA A 23 26.32 -22.82 -33.36
N ALA A 24 27.37 -22.03 -33.15
CA ALA A 24 28.75 -22.42 -33.26
C ALA A 24 29.52 -21.64 -32.19
N GLY A 25 30.24 -22.14 -31.27
CA GLY A 25 31.07 -23.34 -31.17
C GLY A 25 32.55 -23.00 -31.31
N CYS A 26 33.37 -23.23 -30.32
CA CYS A 26 34.82 -23.29 -30.16
C CYS A 26 35.35 -22.31 -29.11
N GLY A 27 36.10 -22.67 -28.08
CA GLY A 27 36.78 -23.93 -27.76
C GLY A 27 38.10 -23.61 -27.10
N ALA A 28 38.48 -24.43 -26.14
CA ALA A 28 39.81 -24.71 -25.60
C ALA A 28 40.50 -23.62 -24.76
N GLY A 29 41.11 -23.89 -23.64
CA GLY A 29 41.58 -25.08 -22.95
C GLY A 29 42.55 -24.65 -21.86
N GLY A 30 42.91 -25.56 -20.97
CA GLY A 30 44.12 -25.42 -20.13
C GLY A 30 43.86 -25.77 -18.67
N ASP A 31 44.09 -27.05 -18.38
CA ASP A 31 44.59 -27.79 -17.26
C ASP A 31 45.34 -27.00 -16.17
N ASP A 32 45.15 -27.32 -14.85
CA ASP A 32 45.90 -28.35 -14.13
C ASP A 32 45.51 -28.41 -12.64
N GLU A 33 45.31 -29.63 -12.12
CA GLU A 33 45.76 -30.29 -10.90
C GLU A 33 45.89 -29.46 -9.61
N SER A 34 45.51 -29.92 -8.42
CA SER A 34 45.55 -31.22 -7.74
C SER A 34 45.04 -31.14 -6.33
N THR A 35 44.38 -32.22 -5.90
CA THR A 35 44.46 -32.90 -4.57
C THR A 35 44.54 -32.11 -3.26
N ASP A 36 43.61 -32.31 -2.30
CA ASP A 36 43.78 -33.32 -1.24
C ASP A 36 42.51 -33.47 -0.36
N GLU A 37 42.21 -34.72 -0.09
CA GLU A 37 41.23 -35.22 0.87
C GLU A 37 41.70 -35.00 2.31
N ALA A 38 40.80 -34.59 3.20
CA ALA A 38 40.95 -34.95 4.62
C ALA A 38 39.57 -35.10 5.29
N THR A 39 39.16 -36.35 5.40
CA THR A 39 38.06 -36.81 6.24
C THR A 39 38.47 -36.74 7.69
N ALA A 40 37.72 -36.07 8.54
CA ALA A 40 37.84 -36.19 10.00
C ALA A 40 36.47 -36.53 10.61
N THR A 41 36.31 -37.77 10.91
CA THR A 41 35.29 -38.36 11.77
C THR A 41 35.58 -38.01 13.22
N THR A 42 34.65 -37.40 13.95
CA THR A 42 34.73 -37.28 15.40
C THR A 42 33.51 -37.96 16.02
N GLU A 43 33.77 -39.03 16.74
CA GLU A 43 32.82 -39.81 17.55
C GLU A 43 32.39 -39.01 18.77
N ALA A 44 31.08 -39.02 19.05
CA ALA A 44 30.52 -38.44 20.28
C ALA A 44 30.52 -39.48 21.39
N VAL A 45 31.21 -39.16 22.46
CA VAL A 45 31.20 -39.95 23.72
C VAL A 45 29.99 -39.55 24.55
N VAL A 46 29.11 -40.51 24.79
CA VAL A 46 27.98 -40.39 25.73
C VAL A 46 28.46 -40.73 27.13
N THR A 47 28.45 -39.81 28.06
CA THR A 47 28.68 -40.01 29.47
C THR A 47 27.36 -39.97 30.23
N THR A 48 26.89 -41.11 30.71
CA THR A 48 25.74 -41.23 31.62
C THR A 48 26.22 -40.97 33.05
N THR A 49 25.64 -39.96 33.71
CA THR A 49 25.83 -39.74 35.15
C THR A 49 24.51 -40.08 35.87
N GLU A 50 24.61 -41.04 36.78
CA GLU A 50 23.55 -41.56 37.64
C GLU A 50 23.29 -40.57 38.78
N ALA A 51 21.99 -40.26 39.09
CA ALA A 51 21.57 -39.35 40.16
C ALA A 51 21.25 -40.16 41.43
N PRO A 52 21.62 -39.66 42.62
CA PRO A 52 21.32 -40.35 43.88
C PRO A 52 19.88 -40.09 44.34
N ALA A 53 19.30 -41.10 44.97
CA ALA A 53 17.94 -41.16 45.51
C ALA A 53 17.73 -40.16 46.66
N ALA A 54 16.66 -39.38 46.59
CA ALA A 54 16.20 -38.49 47.66
C ALA A 54 15.10 -39.16 48.50
N THR A 55 15.32 -39.14 49.80
CA THR A 55 14.47 -39.68 50.84
C THR A 55 13.24 -38.77 51.04
N THR A 56 12.05 -39.36 51.02
CA THR A 56 10.76 -38.73 51.30
C THR A 56 10.59 -38.51 52.82
N THR A 57 10.33 -37.29 53.20
CA THR A 57 9.73 -36.98 54.51
C THR A 57 8.41 -36.25 54.26
N THR A 58 7.33 -36.93 54.60
CA THR A 58 5.94 -36.42 54.52
C THR A 58 5.67 -35.57 55.75
N THR A 59 5.37 -34.29 55.55
CA THR A 59 4.76 -33.47 56.60
C THR A 59 3.47 -32.90 56.02
N GLU A 60 2.37 -33.36 56.58
CA GLU A 60 1.00 -32.91 56.30
C GLU A 60 0.76 -31.53 56.92
N ALA A 61 0.45 -30.54 56.10
CA ALA A 61 -0.03 -29.21 56.56
C ALA A 61 -1.39 -28.93 55.95
N ALA A 62 -2.30 -28.53 56.77
CA ALA A 62 -3.72 -28.25 56.48
C ALA A 62 -3.91 -27.15 55.40
N PRO A 63 -5.01 -27.18 54.61
CA PRO A 63 -5.25 -26.21 53.57
C PRO A 63 -5.75 -24.88 54.17
N THR A 64 -4.97 -23.83 54.01
CA THR A 64 -5.44 -22.43 54.18
C THR A 64 -5.87 -21.95 52.81
N THR A 65 -7.17 -21.89 52.60
CA THR A 65 -7.75 -21.24 51.40
C THR A 65 -7.58 -19.73 51.57
N THR A 66 -6.56 -19.19 50.89
CA THR A 66 -6.45 -17.75 50.70
C THR A 66 -6.96 -17.47 49.27
N GLU A 67 -8.17 -16.94 49.20
CA GLU A 67 -8.74 -16.40 47.99
C GLU A 67 -7.87 -15.23 47.55
N ALA A 68 -7.17 -15.39 46.41
CA ALA A 68 -6.40 -14.32 45.80
C ALA A 68 -7.38 -13.26 45.29
N PRO A 69 -7.17 -11.96 45.56
CA PRO A 69 -7.99 -10.93 44.94
C PRO A 69 -7.86 -11.01 43.43
N ALA A 70 -9.00 -11.12 42.74
CA ALA A 70 -9.08 -10.95 41.30
C ALA A 70 -8.60 -9.53 40.97
N ILE A 71 -7.39 -9.45 40.43
CA ILE A 71 -6.89 -8.23 39.83
C ILE A 71 -7.63 -8.13 38.48
N THR A 72 -8.76 -7.44 38.49
CA THR A 72 -9.37 -6.89 37.29
C THR A 72 -8.52 -5.67 36.91
N THR A 73 -7.43 -5.85 36.23
CA THR A 73 -6.78 -4.78 35.50
C THR A 73 -7.65 -4.53 34.26
N THR A 74 -8.65 -3.69 34.39
CA THR A 74 -9.11 -2.87 33.28
C THR A 74 -7.97 -1.88 33.02
N THR A 75 -7.02 -2.25 32.21
CA THR A 75 -6.10 -1.30 31.57
C THR A 75 -6.97 -0.58 30.56
N GLU A 76 -7.34 0.67 30.91
CA GLU A 76 -7.81 1.62 29.93
C GLU A 76 -6.73 1.68 28.83
N PRO A 77 -7.09 1.58 27.53
CA PRO A 77 -6.10 1.68 26.46
C PRO A 77 -5.30 2.97 26.61
N PRO A 78 -4.01 2.99 26.33
CA PRO A 78 -3.24 4.23 26.33
C PRO A 78 -3.86 5.21 25.33
N LEU A 79 -4.32 6.37 25.81
CA LEU A 79 -5.01 7.42 25.05
C LEU A 79 -4.09 8.14 24.03
N GLY A 80 -3.10 7.48 23.46
CA GLY A 80 -2.15 8.09 22.55
C GLY A 80 -1.58 7.13 21.51
N TRP A 81 -0.94 7.69 20.51
CA TRP A 81 -0.24 6.93 19.49
C TRP A 81 0.97 6.18 20.07
N GLN A 82 1.10 4.92 19.75
CA GLN A 82 2.22 4.06 20.12
C GLN A 82 3.06 3.78 18.89
N LYS A 83 4.37 4.08 18.99
CA LYS A 83 5.35 3.75 17.94
C LYS A 83 5.76 2.29 18.04
N ILE A 84 5.63 1.53 16.96
CA ILE A 84 5.95 0.11 16.89
C ILE A 84 7.09 -0.10 15.89
N LEU A 85 8.17 -0.74 16.31
CA LEU A 85 9.26 -1.13 15.41
C LEU A 85 8.81 -2.31 14.54
N ALA A 86 9.00 -2.17 13.24
CA ALA A 86 8.51 -3.16 12.27
C ALA A 86 9.37 -4.42 12.18
N GLY A 87 10.60 -4.39 12.72
CA GLY A 87 11.55 -5.51 12.70
C GLY A 87 12.51 -5.49 11.50
N ASP A 88 13.40 -6.48 11.47
CA ASP A 88 14.58 -6.49 10.58
C ASP A 88 14.26 -6.63 9.09
N ASP A 89 13.03 -7.08 8.74
CA ASP A 89 12.59 -7.23 7.34
C ASP A 89 12.09 -5.92 6.71
N CYS A 90 12.02 -4.85 7.51
CA CYS A 90 11.51 -3.54 7.12
C CYS A 90 12.58 -2.47 7.27
N ALA A 91 12.67 -1.60 6.28
CA ALA A 91 13.64 -0.51 6.30
C ALA A 91 13.14 0.71 5.52
N CYS A 92 13.68 1.89 5.83
CA CYS A 92 13.60 3.03 4.95
C CYS A 92 14.60 2.90 3.79
N SER A 93 14.52 3.80 2.84
CA SER A 93 15.33 3.80 1.61
C SER A 93 16.85 3.83 1.89
N ASP A 94 17.27 4.49 2.96
CA ASP A 94 18.67 4.60 3.40
C ASP A 94 19.14 3.42 4.29
N GLY A 95 18.27 2.44 4.52
CA GLY A 95 18.53 1.29 5.40
C GLY A 95 18.32 1.57 6.89
N SER A 96 17.80 2.73 7.26
CA SER A 96 17.39 3.00 8.64
C SER A 96 16.17 2.18 9.05
N GLU A 97 15.99 2.00 10.37
CA GLU A 97 14.87 1.23 10.93
C GLU A 97 13.53 1.84 10.54
N TYR A 98 12.58 0.98 10.15
CA TYR A 98 11.21 1.37 9.91
C TYR A 98 10.34 1.14 11.15
N SER A 99 9.38 2.03 11.36
CA SER A 99 8.37 1.91 12.41
C SER A 99 7.05 2.49 11.93
N TYR A 100 5.96 1.99 12.48
CA TYR A 100 4.62 2.50 12.26
C TYR A 100 3.97 2.88 13.59
N TRP A 101 2.78 3.46 13.53
CA TRP A 101 2.09 3.94 14.72
C TRP A 101 0.71 3.31 14.82
N VAL A 102 0.32 2.94 16.03
CA VAL A 102 -1.02 2.47 16.36
C VAL A 102 -1.61 3.36 17.43
N ARG A 103 -2.86 3.77 17.23
CA ARG A 103 -3.69 4.40 18.24
C ARG A 103 -4.93 3.53 18.45
N GLU A 104 -5.09 3.03 19.65
CA GLU A 104 -6.28 2.28 20.03
C GLU A 104 -7.48 3.19 20.17
N GLY A 105 -8.60 2.83 19.57
CA GLY A 105 -9.91 3.44 19.64
C GLY A 105 -10.99 2.37 19.69
N ASP A 106 -12.07 2.53 18.94
CA ASP A 106 -13.07 1.48 18.75
C ASP A 106 -12.45 0.32 17.94
N PRO A 107 -12.26 -0.87 18.53
CA PRO A 107 -11.63 -1.99 17.85
C PRO A 107 -12.52 -2.64 16.77
N SER A 108 -13.81 -2.29 16.73
CA SER A 108 -14.73 -2.74 15.67
C SER A 108 -14.59 -1.91 14.38
N LYS A 109 -13.86 -0.79 14.44
CA LYS A 109 -13.65 0.14 13.34
C LYS A 109 -12.18 0.53 13.24
N VAL A 110 -11.54 0.22 12.12
CA VAL A 110 -10.11 0.42 11.94
C VAL A 110 -9.83 1.28 10.72
N MET A 111 -8.96 2.29 10.87
CA MET A 111 -8.39 3.02 9.74
C MET A 111 -6.93 2.61 9.54
N LEU A 112 -6.60 2.13 8.35
CA LEU A 112 -5.23 1.95 7.87
C LEU A 112 -4.88 3.14 6.99
N PHE A 113 -4.00 4.01 7.48
CA PHE A 113 -3.59 5.21 6.77
C PHE A 113 -2.15 5.10 6.27
N PHE A 114 -1.95 5.20 4.97
CA PHE A 114 -0.64 5.29 4.33
C PHE A 114 -0.25 6.75 4.14
N ASP A 115 0.89 7.15 4.68
CA ASP A 115 1.40 8.51 4.53
C ASP A 115 1.99 8.74 3.14
N GLY A 116 2.00 10.00 2.71
CA GLY A 116 2.63 10.45 1.48
C GLY A 116 4.09 10.78 1.65
N GLY A 117 4.69 11.34 0.62
CA GLY A 117 6.08 11.78 0.70
C GLY A 117 6.83 11.71 -0.62
N GLY A 118 6.13 11.78 -1.74
CA GLY A 118 6.73 11.80 -3.07
C GLY A 118 7.14 10.42 -3.60
N ALA A 119 8.03 10.39 -4.58
CA ALA A 119 8.53 9.16 -5.20
C ALA A 119 9.87 9.39 -5.88
N CYS A 120 10.65 8.33 -6.09
CA CYS A 120 11.88 8.41 -6.88
C CYS A 120 12.09 7.17 -7.75
N PHE A 121 12.72 7.33 -8.90
CA PHE A 121 12.93 6.26 -9.88
C PHE A 121 14.15 6.50 -10.79
N SER A 122 15.03 7.41 -10.41
CA SER A 122 16.31 7.70 -11.09
C SER A 122 17.39 8.02 -10.07
N ALA A 123 18.67 7.94 -10.46
CA ALA A 123 19.78 8.31 -9.59
C ALA A 123 19.62 9.74 -9.04
N GLU A 124 19.18 10.70 -9.88
CA GLU A 124 19.01 12.10 -9.50
C GLU A 124 17.88 12.28 -8.47
N SER A 125 16.73 11.63 -8.69
CA SER A 125 15.55 11.75 -7.80
C SER A 125 15.69 10.94 -6.53
N CYS A 126 16.57 9.92 -6.49
CA CYS A 126 16.71 9.01 -5.34
C CYS A 126 17.94 9.30 -4.47
N ASP A 127 18.93 10.11 -4.90
CA ASP A 127 20.14 10.34 -4.13
C ASP A 127 19.84 11.03 -2.77
N PRO A 128 19.99 10.34 -1.63
CA PRO A 128 19.72 10.90 -0.30
C PRO A 128 20.67 12.02 0.11
N ASN A 129 21.80 12.15 -0.59
CA ASN A 129 22.79 13.22 -0.36
C ASN A 129 22.61 14.39 -1.34
N GLY A 130 21.72 14.25 -2.32
CA GLY A 130 21.41 15.24 -3.34
C GLY A 130 20.17 16.07 -2.98
N SER A 131 19.20 16.02 -3.88
CA SER A 131 17.88 16.64 -3.69
C SER A 131 16.80 15.60 -3.96
N PRO A 132 16.61 14.64 -3.05
CA PRO A 132 15.65 13.56 -3.26
C PRO A 132 14.23 14.11 -3.40
N THR A 133 13.46 13.50 -4.29
CA THR A 133 12.07 13.89 -4.54
C THR A 133 11.07 13.13 -3.65
N TYR A 134 11.56 12.53 -2.58
CA TYR A 134 10.75 11.75 -1.64
C TYR A 134 11.27 11.87 -0.20
N SER A 135 10.45 11.49 0.78
CA SER A 135 10.84 11.34 2.18
C SER A 135 11.76 10.13 2.34
N ILE A 136 12.98 10.35 2.86
CA ILE A 136 14.00 9.30 3.03
C ILE A 136 13.94 8.60 4.39
N ARG A 137 13.12 9.12 5.31
CA ARG A 137 12.97 8.62 6.69
C ARG A 137 11.52 8.65 7.14
N ALA A 138 11.16 7.70 7.99
CA ALA A 138 9.87 7.60 8.63
C ALA A 138 9.81 8.48 9.90
N ASP A 139 10.01 9.78 9.73
CA ASP A 139 10.06 10.74 10.86
C ASP A 139 8.67 11.32 11.21
N ASP A 140 7.66 11.07 10.39
CA ASP A 140 6.31 11.56 10.57
C ASP A 140 5.68 10.97 11.82
N ASN A 141 5.14 11.87 12.65
CA ASN A 141 4.58 11.55 13.94
C ASN A 141 3.13 12.04 14.01
N PRO A 142 2.15 11.16 13.97
CA PRO A 142 0.74 11.55 13.98
C PRO A 142 0.30 12.24 15.28
N ASN A 143 1.08 12.15 16.37
CA ASN A 143 0.82 12.96 17.58
C ASN A 143 1.02 14.47 17.36
N GLU A 144 1.78 14.84 16.34
CA GLU A 144 2.10 16.24 16.01
C GLU A 144 1.17 16.78 14.93
N ALA A 145 0.47 15.90 14.21
CA ALA A 145 -0.44 16.21 13.12
C ALA A 145 -1.90 16.27 13.61
N ALA A 146 -2.24 17.19 14.50
CA ALA A 146 -3.61 17.39 14.96
C ALA A 146 -4.44 18.15 13.91
N SER A 147 -4.65 17.55 12.72
CA SER A 147 -5.36 18.15 11.60
C SER A 147 -6.04 17.08 10.75
N GLY A 148 -7.09 17.42 10.05
CA GLY A 148 -7.85 16.49 9.22
C GLY A 148 -8.35 15.29 10.03
N VAL A 149 -8.22 14.08 9.50
CA VAL A 149 -8.63 12.84 10.20
C VAL A 149 -7.85 12.57 11.48
N PHE A 150 -6.73 13.27 11.70
CA PHE A 150 -5.93 13.19 12.93
C PHE A 150 -6.32 14.23 13.98
N ASP A 151 -7.26 15.14 13.70
CA ASP A 151 -7.89 16.01 14.70
C ASP A 151 -8.97 15.23 15.46
N LEU A 152 -8.52 14.51 16.49
CA LEU A 152 -9.36 13.62 17.27
C LEU A 152 -10.32 14.37 18.20
N GLU A 153 -10.14 15.66 18.40
CA GLU A 153 -11.02 16.51 19.22
C GLU A 153 -12.13 17.17 18.38
N ASN A 154 -12.03 17.12 17.06
CA ASN A 154 -13.05 17.67 16.19
C ASN A 154 -14.30 16.78 16.16
N PRO A 155 -15.47 17.29 16.58
CA PRO A 155 -16.70 16.48 16.62
C PRO A 155 -17.25 16.12 15.24
N GLU A 156 -16.76 16.77 14.15
CA GLU A 156 -17.12 16.43 12.78
C GLU A 156 -16.20 15.36 12.17
N ASN A 157 -15.15 14.91 12.88
CA ASN A 157 -14.26 13.87 12.40
C ASN A 157 -14.97 12.51 12.38
N PRO A 158 -15.27 11.94 11.19
CA PRO A 158 -16.04 10.71 11.10
C PRO A 158 -15.28 9.45 11.57
N VAL A 159 -13.96 9.55 11.76
CA VAL A 159 -13.09 8.45 12.22
C VAL A 159 -12.38 8.77 13.54
N GLY A 160 -12.78 9.83 14.26
CA GLY A 160 -12.06 10.32 15.43
C GLY A 160 -12.01 9.33 16.61
N ASP A 161 -12.97 8.42 16.74
CA ASP A 161 -13.04 7.37 17.74
C ASP A 161 -12.52 6.00 17.28
N TRP A 162 -12.12 5.85 16.01
CA TRP A 162 -11.63 4.59 15.44
C TRP A 162 -10.26 4.20 15.97
N THR A 163 -9.95 2.90 15.93
CA THR A 163 -8.58 2.44 15.99
C THR A 163 -7.87 2.87 14.70
N MET A 164 -6.67 3.44 14.82
CA MET A 164 -5.91 3.95 13.69
C MET A 164 -4.53 3.33 13.61
N ILE A 165 -4.14 2.90 12.42
CA ILE A 165 -2.80 2.43 12.09
C ILE A 165 -2.23 3.38 11.05
N PHE A 166 -1.16 4.08 11.39
CA PHE A 166 -0.48 5.04 10.53
C PHE A 166 0.84 4.48 10.05
N MET A 167 1.02 4.44 8.73
CA MET A 167 2.18 3.89 8.04
C MET A 167 3.01 5.04 7.45
N PRO A 168 4.07 5.51 8.13
CA PRO A 168 4.96 6.54 7.59
C PRO A 168 5.61 6.10 6.27
N TYR A 169 5.97 7.07 5.45
CA TYR A 169 6.59 6.81 4.15
C TYR A 169 8.06 7.18 4.12
N CYS A 170 8.91 6.29 3.58
CA CYS A 170 10.35 6.55 3.49
C CYS A 170 11.09 5.76 2.40
N THR A 171 10.37 5.20 1.43
CA THR A 171 10.96 4.23 0.48
C THR A 171 10.95 4.68 -0.98
N GLY A 172 10.28 5.80 -1.29
CA GLY A 172 10.29 6.41 -2.62
C GLY A 172 9.55 5.64 -3.72
N ASP A 173 8.66 4.68 -3.36
CA ASP A 173 8.09 3.66 -4.24
C ASP A 173 6.55 3.56 -4.21
N GLY A 174 5.87 4.57 -3.64
CA GLY A 174 4.40 4.56 -3.52
C GLY A 174 3.84 3.39 -2.72
N HIS A 175 4.59 2.88 -1.74
CA HIS A 175 4.28 1.68 -0.94
C HIS A 175 4.03 0.40 -1.77
N LEU A 176 4.57 0.32 -2.99
CA LEU A 176 4.45 -0.84 -3.88
C LEU A 176 5.76 -1.61 -4.07
N GLY A 177 6.88 -1.10 -3.55
CA GLY A 177 8.20 -1.65 -3.80
C GLY A 177 8.52 -2.89 -2.97
N THR A 178 9.23 -3.85 -3.61
CA THR A 178 9.81 -5.04 -2.96
C THR A 178 11.30 -5.20 -3.25
N ASN A 179 11.95 -4.19 -3.86
CA ASN A 179 13.33 -4.25 -4.30
C ASN A 179 14.27 -3.65 -3.25
N ALA A 180 14.84 -4.49 -2.40
CA ALA A 180 15.84 -4.09 -1.43
C ALA A 180 17.22 -3.95 -2.10
N GLY A 181 17.84 -2.76 -1.94
CA GLY A 181 19.20 -2.53 -2.42
C GLY A 181 19.33 -2.30 -3.92
N HIS A 182 18.36 -1.60 -4.55
CA HIS A 182 18.48 -1.20 -5.95
C HIS A 182 19.67 -0.26 -6.15
N ASP A 183 20.58 -0.64 -7.06
CA ASP A 183 21.80 0.12 -7.39
C ASP A 183 21.56 1.04 -8.59
N TYR A 184 21.44 2.34 -8.34
CA TYR A 184 21.34 3.36 -9.37
C TYR A 184 22.69 3.77 -9.98
N GLY A 185 23.79 3.18 -9.52
CA GLY A 185 25.16 3.58 -9.86
C GLY A 185 25.71 4.69 -8.95
N GLU A 186 27.00 5.01 -9.12
CA GLU A 186 27.70 6.06 -8.34
C GLU A 186 27.64 5.89 -6.81
N GLY A 187 27.28 4.69 -6.34
CA GLY A 187 27.14 4.36 -4.92
C GLY A 187 25.77 4.71 -4.32
N ILE A 188 24.80 5.05 -5.16
CA ILE A 188 23.40 5.30 -4.73
C ILE A 188 22.68 3.97 -4.70
N ILE A 189 22.48 3.44 -3.49
CA ILE A 189 21.76 2.20 -3.22
C ILE A 189 20.52 2.52 -2.40
N ILE A 190 19.35 2.15 -2.90
CA ILE A 190 18.05 2.50 -2.32
C ILE A 190 17.25 1.23 -2.03
N ASN A 191 16.64 1.17 -0.86
CA ASN A 191 15.66 0.14 -0.53
C ASN A 191 14.25 0.62 -0.90
N HIS A 192 13.73 0.09 -2.01
CA HIS A 192 12.33 0.23 -2.39
C HIS A 192 11.54 -0.91 -1.77
N THR A 193 11.20 -0.80 -0.49
CA THR A 193 10.57 -1.88 0.30
C THR A 193 9.24 -1.44 0.92
N GLY A 194 8.59 -0.46 0.31
CA GLY A 194 7.36 0.13 0.83
C GLY A 194 6.21 -0.85 0.96
N PHE A 195 6.09 -1.83 0.04
CA PHE A 195 5.10 -2.90 0.16
C PHE A 195 5.36 -3.78 1.39
N LEU A 196 6.62 -4.15 1.64
CA LEU A 196 7.00 -4.96 2.81
C LEU A 196 6.74 -4.20 4.12
N ASN A 197 6.99 -2.89 4.12
CA ASN A 197 6.66 -2.02 5.25
C ASN A 197 5.13 -1.97 5.46
N GLY A 198 4.35 -1.81 4.39
CA GLY A 198 2.89 -1.77 4.43
C GLY A 198 2.26 -3.07 4.94
N LEU A 199 2.87 -4.22 4.65
CA LEU A 199 2.43 -5.52 5.19
C LEU A 199 2.44 -5.57 6.71
N LYS A 200 3.19 -4.71 7.42
CA LYS A 200 3.15 -4.66 8.90
C LYS A 200 1.84 -4.08 9.41
N GLY A 201 1.28 -3.08 8.70
CA GLY A 201 -0.06 -2.57 9.01
C GLY A 201 -1.16 -3.62 8.72
N PHE A 202 -1.01 -4.34 7.61
CA PHE A 202 -1.88 -5.48 7.30
C PHE A 202 -1.79 -6.58 8.38
N ASP A 203 -0.59 -7.02 8.76
CA ASP A 203 -0.35 -8.03 9.78
C ASP A 203 -0.93 -7.60 11.15
N GLU A 204 -0.77 -6.30 11.49
CA GLU A 204 -1.33 -5.71 12.72
C GLU A 204 -2.85 -5.83 12.75
N ILE A 205 -3.53 -5.51 11.64
CA ILE A 205 -4.98 -5.62 11.52
C ILE A 205 -5.41 -7.08 11.65
N VAL A 206 -4.84 -7.97 10.88
CA VAL A 206 -5.22 -9.40 10.87
C VAL A 206 -5.00 -10.04 12.24
N ALA A 207 -3.91 -9.69 12.92
CA ALA A 207 -3.58 -10.27 14.22
C ALA A 207 -4.42 -9.73 15.39
N ASN A 208 -4.70 -8.42 15.39
CA ASN A 208 -5.26 -7.74 16.56
C ASN A 208 -6.70 -7.23 16.35
N TYR A 209 -7.10 -7.02 15.09
CA TYR A 209 -8.40 -6.44 14.71
C TYR A 209 -9.13 -7.29 13.66
N GLY A 210 -8.78 -8.56 13.49
CA GLY A 210 -9.36 -9.46 12.50
C GLY A 210 -10.85 -9.79 12.68
N THR A 211 -11.51 -9.19 13.66
CA THR A 211 -12.97 -9.25 13.89
C THR A 211 -13.62 -7.88 13.83
N ALA A 212 -12.93 -6.89 13.25
CA ALA A 212 -13.51 -5.57 13.04
C ALA A 212 -14.73 -5.65 12.11
N ASP A 213 -15.74 -4.84 12.39
CA ASP A 213 -16.93 -4.75 11.56
C ASP A 213 -16.62 -3.99 10.26
N GLN A 214 -15.72 -2.99 10.34
CA GLN A 214 -15.41 -2.10 9.21
C GLN A 214 -13.93 -1.67 9.24
N ILE A 215 -13.31 -1.66 8.05
CA ILE A 215 -11.94 -1.17 7.85
C ILE A 215 -11.91 -0.15 6.71
N LEU A 216 -11.42 1.06 7.00
CA LEU A 216 -11.11 2.08 6.00
C LEU A 216 -9.62 2.00 5.65
N VAL A 217 -9.29 1.64 4.42
CA VAL A 217 -7.95 1.77 3.86
C VAL A 217 -7.87 3.09 3.12
N THR A 218 -6.99 3.96 3.55
CA THR A 218 -6.83 5.30 2.98
C THR A 218 -5.37 5.72 3.01
N GLY A 219 -5.06 6.83 2.39
CA GLY A 219 -3.72 7.40 2.40
C GLY A 219 -3.62 8.56 1.44
N SER A 220 -2.69 9.46 1.69
CA SER A 220 -2.54 10.71 0.94
C SER A 220 -1.35 10.68 0.00
N SER A 221 -1.46 11.27 -1.20
CA SER A 221 -0.36 11.37 -2.16
C SER A 221 0.20 9.99 -2.54
N ALA A 222 1.51 9.77 -2.38
CA ALA A 222 2.13 8.46 -2.56
C ALA A 222 1.45 7.34 -1.75
N GLY A 223 0.86 7.68 -0.59
CA GLY A 223 0.10 6.75 0.25
C GLY A 223 -1.29 6.41 -0.27
N GLY A 224 -1.84 7.19 -1.20
CA GLY A 224 -3.08 6.83 -1.89
C GLY A 224 -2.89 5.73 -2.95
N ILE A 225 -1.67 5.59 -3.49
CA ILE A 225 -1.36 4.62 -4.55
C ILE A 225 -1.61 3.16 -4.11
N PRO A 226 -1.19 2.70 -2.92
CA PRO A 226 -1.36 1.32 -2.50
C PRO A 226 -2.77 0.99 -2.00
N VAL A 227 -3.65 1.97 -1.82
CA VAL A 227 -4.98 1.77 -1.22
C VAL A 227 -5.77 0.64 -1.88
N PRO A 228 -5.91 0.56 -3.23
CA PRO A 228 -6.66 -0.52 -3.83
C PRO A 228 -6.05 -1.90 -3.55
N LEU A 229 -4.72 -1.99 -3.55
CA LEU A 229 -4.01 -3.23 -3.29
C LEU A 229 -4.24 -3.72 -1.85
N PHE A 230 -4.04 -2.85 -0.86
CA PHE A 230 -4.20 -3.23 0.55
C PHE A 230 -5.67 -3.45 0.96
N ALA A 231 -6.61 -2.72 0.35
CA ALA A 231 -8.04 -2.98 0.53
C ALA A 231 -8.40 -4.39 0.02
N GLY A 232 -7.90 -4.77 -1.15
CA GLY A 232 -8.08 -6.13 -1.69
C GLY A 232 -7.43 -7.21 -0.83
N LEU A 233 -6.20 -6.99 -0.34
CA LEU A 233 -5.52 -7.94 0.58
C LEU A 233 -6.30 -8.15 1.88
N LEU A 234 -6.88 -7.07 2.44
CA LEU A 234 -7.71 -7.17 3.63
C LEU A 234 -9.05 -7.86 3.36
N ALA A 235 -9.68 -7.60 2.21
CA ALA A 235 -10.89 -8.31 1.80
C ALA A 235 -10.67 -9.81 1.63
N ASP A 236 -9.51 -10.22 1.07
CA ASP A 236 -9.12 -11.63 0.94
C ASP A 236 -8.92 -12.29 2.32
N ALA A 237 -8.24 -11.59 3.23
CA ALA A 237 -7.93 -12.12 4.56
C ALA A 237 -9.12 -12.09 5.53
N LEU A 238 -10.05 -11.15 5.40
CA LEU A 238 -11.14 -10.86 6.32
C LEU A 238 -12.49 -10.78 5.58
N PRO A 239 -12.99 -11.90 5.05
CA PRO A 239 -14.16 -11.90 4.15
C PRO A 239 -15.49 -11.50 4.81
N ASP A 240 -15.54 -11.43 6.13
CA ASP A 240 -16.74 -11.03 6.88
C ASP A 240 -16.70 -9.54 7.31
N THR A 241 -15.61 -8.81 6.99
CA THR A 241 -15.40 -7.41 7.35
C THR A 241 -15.77 -6.49 6.18
N GLU A 242 -16.47 -5.39 6.45
CA GLU A 242 -16.72 -4.36 5.45
C GLU A 242 -15.43 -3.58 5.17
N ILE A 243 -14.94 -3.62 3.92
CA ILE A 243 -13.73 -2.91 3.50
C ILE A 243 -14.11 -1.68 2.66
N LEU A 244 -13.51 -0.55 3.02
CA LEU A 244 -13.61 0.71 2.29
C LEU A 244 -12.22 1.12 1.79
N GLY A 245 -12.14 1.58 0.54
CA GLY A 245 -10.92 2.13 -0.04
C GLY A 245 -11.12 3.57 -0.49
N LEU A 246 -10.35 4.51 0.07
CA LEU A 246 -10.42 5.93 -0.27
C LEU A 246 -9.03 6.53 -0.40
N PRO A 247 -8.40 6.52 -1.58
CA PRO A 247 -7.17 7.25 -1.82
C PRO A 247 -7.41 8.77 -1.93
N ASP A 248 -6.48 9.56 -1.41
CA ASP A 248 -6.46 11.00 -1.41
C ASP A 248 -5.31 11.53 -2.26
N ALA A 249 -5.64 12.25 -3.33
CA ALA A 249 -4.71 12.95 -4.23
C ALA A 249 -3.67 12.04 -4.91
N SER A 250 -4.13 10.93 -5.49
CA SER A 250 -3.28 10.00 -6.26
C SER A 250 -3.90 9.49 -7.56
N GLY A 251 -5.09 9.99 -7.93
CA GLY A 251 -5.82 9.54 -9.12
C GLY A 251 -5.30 10.09 -10.46
N GLY A 252 -4.50 11.15 -10.44
CA GLY A 252 -4.09 11.90 -11.65
C GLY A 252 -2.82 11.38 -12.35
N TYR A 253 -2.42 10.14 -12.12
CA TYR A 253 -1.30 9.50 -12.83
C TYR A 253 -1.83 8.66 -13.99
N PRO A 254 -1.41 8.94 -15.26
CA PRO A 254 -1.94 8.21 -16.40
C PRO A 254 -1.44 6.76 -16.41
N SER A 255 -2.32 5.82 -16.78
CA SER A 255 -1.91 4.46 -17.06
C SER A 255 -1.06 4.42 -18.33
N ASN A 256 0.24 4.17 -18.15
CA ASN A 256 1.22 4.06 -19.23
C ASN A 256 2.09 2.83 -19.01
N PRO A 257 1.81 1.70 -19.70
CA PRO A 257 2.52 0.44 -19.48
C PRO A 257 4.03 0.52 -19.66
N LEU A 258 4.54 1.41 -20.53
CA LEU A 258 5.99 1.59 -20.70
C LEU A 258 6.62 2.22 -19.46
N ILE A 259 6.00 3.29 -18.95
CA ILE A 259 6.49 4.00 -17.75
C ILE A 259 6.28 3.14 -16.51
N ASN A 260 5.10 2.53 -16.37
CA ASN A 260 4.80 1.62 -15.26
C ASN A 260 5.80 0.45 -15.22
N GLY A 261 6.14 -0.13 -16.39
CA GLY A 261 7.13 -1.21 -16.49
C GLY A 261 8.54 -0.78 -16.11
N VAL A 262 8.96 0.43 -16.48
CA VAL A 262 10.29 0.96 -16.12
C VAL A 262 10.36 1.28 -14.62
N ILE A 263 9.41 2.07 -14.12
CA ILE A 263 9.36 2.47 -12.70
C ILE A 263 9.11 1.25 -11.82
N GLY A 264 8.15 0.40 -12.18
CA GLY A 264 7.83 -0.81 -11.44
C GLY A 264 8.98 -1.83 -11.44
N GLY A 265 9.77 -1.89 -12.52
CA GLY A 265 10.98 -2.71 -12.55
C GLY A 265 12.06 -2.23 -11.58
N VAL A 266 12.20 -0.91 -11.40
CA VAL A 266 13.11 -0.30 -10.41
C VAL A 266 12.62 -0.59 -8.99
N TRP A 267 11.35 -0.38 -8.72
CA TRP A 267 10.75 -0.61 -7.41
C TRP A 267 10.54 -2.10 -7.09
N GLY A 268 10.53 -2.98 -8.10
CA GLY A 268 10.22 -4.39 -7.94
C GLY A 268 8.74 -4.65 -7.66
N THR A 269 7.83 -3.88 -8.24
CA THR A 269 6.39 -3.98 -7.98
C THR A 269 5.78 -5.33 -8.35
N GLU A 270 6.43 -6.12 -9.20
CA GLU A 270 6.00 -7.51 -9.47
C GLU A 270 5.92 -8.37 -8.20
N GLY A 271 6.76 -8.09 -7.19
CA GLY A 271 6.72 -8.77 -5.90
C GLY A 271 5.53 -8.40 -5.02
N ALA A 272 4.83 -7.32 -5.35
CA ALA A 272 3.61 -6.87 -4.66
C ALA A 272 2.33 -7.36 -5.34
N ILE A 273 2.40 -7.98 -6.52
CA ILE A 273 1.22 -8.48 -7.25
C ILE A 273 0.63 -9.67 -6.47
N PRO A 274 -0.62 -9.59 -6.00
CA PRO A 274 -1.25 -10.68 -5.27
C PRO A 274 -1.64 -11.83 -6.19
N TYR A 275 -1.90 -13.00 -5.61
CA TYR A 275 -2.32 -14.19 -6.37
C TYR A 275 -3.86 -14.25 -6.49
N TRP A 276 -4.46 -13.23 -7.08
CA TRP A 276 -5.90 -13.20 -7.37
C TRP A 276 -6.18 -13.72 -8.79
N SER A 277 -7.44 -14.07 -9.06
CA SER A 277 -7.82 -14.49 -10.40
C SER A 277 -7.69 -13.35 -11.42
N THR A 278 -7.91 -12.11 -10.98
CA THR A 278 -7.81 -10.89 -11.76
C THR A 278 -6.37 -10.47 -12.09
N THR A 279 -5.39 -11.01 -11.36
CA THR A 279 -3.97 -10.68 -11.55
C THR A 279 -3.16 -11.78 -12.21
N GLU A 280 -3.82 -12.83 -12.75
CA GLU A 280 -3.12 -13.92 -13.44
C GLU A 280 -2.39 -13.41 -14.69
N GLY A 281 -1.07 -13.45 -14.68
CA GLY A 281 -0.19 -13.01 -15.77
C GLY A 281 0.07 -11.51 -15.83
N VAL A 282 -0.38 -10.74 -14.83
CA VAL A 282 -0.09 -9.30 -14.70
C VAL A 282 1.40 -9.10 -14.40
N THR A 283 1.96 -8.05 -14.96
CA THR A 283 3.35 -7.61 -14.77
C THR A 283 3.39 -6.17 -14.23
N ALA A 284 4.56 -5.69 -13.84
CA ALA A 284 4.73 -4.30 -13.39
C ALA A 284 4.20 -3.25 -14.41
N ALA A 285 4.21 -3.57 -15.70
CA ALA A 285 3.71 -2.68 -16.76
C ALA A 285 2.19 -2.42 -16.66
N GLU A 286 1.47 -3.33 -16.04
CA GLU A 286 0.01 -3.29 -15.89
C GLU A 286 -0.43 -2.90 -14.47
N MET A 287 0.49 -2.38 -13.66
CA MET A 287 0.22 -1.89 -12.29
C MET A 287 0.01 -0.37 -12.29
N GLY A 288 -0.92 0.12 -13.09
CA GLY A 288 -1.35 1.52 -13.08
C GLY A 288 -2.49 1.76 -12.10
N ILE A 289 -2.84 3.03 -11.88
CA ILE A 289 -3.88 3.42 -10.92
C ILE A 289 -5.25 2.79 -11.24
N PRO A 290 -5.80 2.91 -12.48
CA PRO A 290 -7.10 2.31 -12.78
C PRO A 290 -7.05 0.77 -12.75
N GLU A 291 -5.91 0.17 -13.12
CA GLU A 291 -5.73 -1.27 -13.10
C GLU A 291 -5.75 -1.82 -11.67
N LEU A 292 -5.13 -1.12 -10.70
CA LEU A 292 -5.16 -1.52 -9.28
C LEU A 292 -6.59 -1.57 -8.73
N PHE A 293 -7.42 -0.55 -9.03
CA PHE A 293 -8.84 -0.57 -8.68
C PHE A 293 -9.60 -1.71 -9.36
N THR A 294 -9.33 -1.92 -10.66
CA THR A 294 -10.00 -2.96 -11.45
C THR A 294 -9.68 -4.35 -10.90
N TYR A 295 -8.40 -4.64 -10.59
CA TYR A 295 -8.02 -5.94 -10.06
C TYR A 295 -8.69 -6.23 -8.71
N ALA A 296 -8.60 -5.30 -7.77
CA ALA A 296 -9.16 -5.49 -6.44
C ALA A 296 -10.70 -5.48 -6.47
N GLY A 297 -11.33 -4.56 -7.21
CA GLY A 297 -12.77 -4.41 -7.24
C GLY A 297 -13.50 -5.55 -7.98
N LEU A 298 -12.88 -6.14 -9.02
CA LEU A 298 -13.43 -7.31 -9.68
C LEU A 298 -13.21 -8.61 -8.89
N GLU A 299 -12.11 -8.73 -8.17
CA GLU A 299 -11.87 -9.89 -7.29
C GLU A 299 -12.76 -9.86 -6.05
N PHE A 300 -12.94 -8.66 -5.46
CA PHE A 300 -13.71 -8.43 -4.23
C PHE A 300 -14.79 -7.35 -4.45
N PRO A 301 -15.91 -7.69 -5.10
CA PRO A 301 -16.92 -6.71 -5.51
C PRO A 301 -17.69 -6.08 -4.35
N ASP A 302 -17.51 -6.57 -3.13
CA ASP A 302 -18.13 -6.02 -1.92
C ASP A 302 -17.29 -4.87 -1.31
N ILE A 303 -16.06 -4.61 -1.82
CA ILE A 303 -15.30 -3.43 -1.41
C ILE A 303 -16.01 -2.18 -1.93
N ARG A 304 -16.20 -1.21 -1.03
CA ARG A 304 -16.70 0.10 -1.42
C ARG A 304 -15.56 1.04 -1.69
N TRP A 305 -15.62 1.73 -2.82
CA TRP A 305 -14.59 2.65 -3.26
C TRP A 305 -15.09 4.07 -3.27
N ALA A 306 -14.17 5.01 -3.06
CA ALA A 306 -14.33 6.43 -3.32
C ALA A 306 -12.94 7.03 -3.58
N ARG A 307 -12.85 8.23 -4.18
CA ARG A 307 -11.58 8.90 -4.45
C ARG A 307 -11.71 10.41 -4.29
N PHE A 308 -10.68 11.04 -3.73
CA PHE A 308 -10.57 12.50 -3.67
C PHE A 308 -9.36 12.98 -4.46
N ASP A 309 -9.53 14.06 -5.26
CA ASP A 309 -8.45 14.76 -5.93
C ASP A 309 -8.77 16.26 -6.13
N HIS A 310 -7.75 17.09 -6.25
CA HIS A 310 -7.88 18.44 -6.82
C HIS A 310 -7.70 18.39 -8.34
N ALA A 311 -8.54 19.12 -9.07
CA ALA A 311 -8.61 19.07 -10.54
C ALA A 311 -7.28 19.38 -11.24
N TYR A 312 -6.48 20.25 -10.66
CA TYR A 312 -5.20 20.70 -11.22
C TYR A 312 -4.06 20.58 -10.22
N ASP A 313 -4.09 19.53 -9.39
CA ASP A 313 -3.10 19.24 -8.37
C ASP A 313 -1.66 19.40 -8.90
N GLY A 314 -0.95 20.39 -8.33
CA GLY A 314 0.38 20.77 -8.78
C GLY A 314 1.45 19.73 -8.47
N THR A 315 1.25 18.91 -7.43
CA THR A 315 2.17 17.83 -7.05
C THR A 315 2.04 16.67 -8.01
N GLN A 316 0.83 16.22 -8.31
CA GLN A 316 0.60 15.15 -9.30
C GLN A 316 1.10 15.57 -10.69
N ALA A 317 0.86 16.82 -11.11
CA ALA A 317 1.40 17.36 -12.35
C ALA A 317 2.94 17.34 -12.38
N SER A 318 3.59 17.70 -11.28
CA SER A 318 5.05 17.71 -11.17
C SER A 318 5.66 16.31 -11.25
N PHE A 319 5.05 15.31 -10.61
CA PHE A 319 5.51 13.91 -10.70
C PHE A 319 5.23 13.29 -12.06
N SER A 320 4.12 13.63 -12.72
CA SER A 320 3.87 13.25 -14.11
C SER A 320 4.93 13.81 -15.05
N ALA A 321 5.30 15.08 -14.89
CA ALA A 321 6.39 15.71 -15.66
C ALA A 321 7.76 15.04 -15.36
N LEU A 322 8.05 14.71 -14.10
CA LEU A 322 9.27 14.00 -13.71
C LEU A 322 9.35 12.61 -14.38
N ALA A 323 8.21 11.95 -14.58
CA ALA A 323 8.10 10.69 -15.33
C ALA A 323 8.08 10.88 -16.86
N GLY A 324 8.24 12.11 -17.37
CA GLY A 324 8.25 12.42 -18.80
C GLY A 324 6.87 12.52 -19.46
N LEU A 325 5.84 12.83 -18.67
CA LEU A 325 4.44 12.97 -19.09
C LEU A 325 3.96 14.46 -19.02
N GLU A 326 4.78 15.37 -19.50
CA GLU A 326 4.60 16.83 -19.33
C GLU A 326 3.30 17.39 -19.94
N ASP A 327 2.73 16.72 -20.94
CA ASP A 327 1.54 17.20 -21.67
C ASP A 327 0.20 16.73 -21.05
N SER A 328 0.24 16.06 -19.88
CA SER A 328 -0.95 15.48 -19.26
C SER A 328 -1.63 16.47 -18.31
N SER A 329 -2.86 16.89 -18.63
CA SER A 329 -3.71 17.59 -17.66
C SER A 329 -4.16 16.63 -16.57
N VAL A 330 -3.91 16.96 -15.28
CA VAL A 330 -4.35 16.17 -14.15
C VAL A 330 -5.85 15.86 -14.23
N LYS A 331 -6.69 16.90 -14.44
CA LYS A 331 -8.14 16.72 -14.57
C LYS A 331 -8.53 15.75 -15.68
N ALA A 332 -7.89 15.84 -16.85
CA ALA A 332 -8.16 14.92 -17.95
C ALA A 332 -7.74 13.49 -17.64
N VAL A 333 -6.65 13.30 -16.89
CA VAL A 333 -6.20 11.97 -16.45
C VAL A 333 -7.14 11.41 -15.39
N LEU A 334 -7.62 12.23 -14.45
CA LEU A 334 -8.61 11.83 -13.45
C LEU A 334 -9.88 11.29 -14.12
N ASP A 335 -10.41 12.00 -15.13
CA ASP A 335 -11.60 11.57 -15.88
C ASP A 335 -11.38 10.27 -16.66
N ILE A 336 -10.18 10.12 -17.26
CA ILE A 336 -9.83 8.90 -18.00
C ILE A 336 -9.71 7.71 -17.04
N ASN A 337 -9.01 7.86 -15.92
CA ASN A 337 -8.78 6.79 -14.97
C ASN A 337 -10.08 6.32 -14.29
N GLU A 338 -10.97 7.25 -13.96
CA GLU A 338 -12.31 6.98 -13.46
C GLU A 338 -13.10 6.18 -14.49
N GLY A 339 -13.21 6.70 -15.73
CA GLY A 339 -13.91 6.00 -16.81
C GLY A 339 -13.36 4.62 -17.12
N LEU A 340 -12.03 4.41 -17.05
CA LEU A 340 -11.42 3.07 -17.24
C LEU A 340 -11.82 2.09 -16.12
N THR A 341 -11.89 2.56 -14.88
CA THR A 341 -12.29 1.76 -13.73
C THR A 341 -13.78 1.39 -13.81
N GLU A 342 -14.64 2.34 -14.12
CA GLU A 342 -16.09 2.13 -14.24
C GLU A 342 -16.46 1.29 -15.47
N ASP A 343 -15.83 1.52 -16.62
CA ASP A 343 -16.00 0.69 -17.82
C ASP A 343 -15.60 -0.78 -17.58
N ALA A 344 -14.67 -1.03 -16.66
CA ALA A 344 -14.31 -2.37 -16.21
C ALA A 344 -15.35 -2.98 -15.26
N GLY A 345 -16.27 -2.20 -14.72
CA GLY A 345 -17.36 -2.64 -13.84
C GLY A 345 -17.13 -2.41 -12.35
N VAL A 346 -16.20 -1.56 -11.99
CA VAL A 346 -15.94 -1.14 -10.60
C VAL A 346 -16.50 0.26 -10.38
N ASP A 347 -17.46 0.39 -9.48
CA ASP A 347 -18.07 1.66 -9.09
C ASP A 347 -17.07 2.49 -8.28
N LEU A 348 -16.78 3.73 -8.71
CA LEU A 348 -15.76 4.60 -8.11
C LEU A 348 -16.26 6.05 -8.00
N PRO A 349 -17.16 6.35 -7.06
CA PRO A 349 -17.56 7.73 -6.80
C PRO A 349 -16.36 8.62 -6.49
N VAL A 350 -16.35 9.81 -7.08
CA VAL A 350 -15.23 10.75 -6.96
C VAL A 350 -15.65 12.09 -6.34
N TYR A 351 -14.74 12.69 -5.57
CA TYR A 351 -14.84 14.08 -5.14
C TYR A 351 -13.69 14.87 -5.76
N ILE A 352 -13.98 15.66 -6.79
CA ILE A 352 -13.00 16.47 -7.51
C ILE A 352 -13.15 17.94 -7.12
N ALA A 353 -12.23 18.40 -6.29
CA ALA A 353 -12.19 19.79 -5.83
C ALA A 353 -11.53 20.74 -6.87
N PRO A 354 -11.90 22.03 -6.91
CA PRO A 354 -11.20 22.99 -7.73
C PRO A 354 -9.80 23.29 -7.18
N GLY A 355 -8.92 23.83 -8.04
CA GLY A 355 -7.62 24.35 -7.63
C GLY A 355 -6.45 23.39 -7.87
N THR A 356 -5.31 23.78 -7.30
CA THR A 356 -3.99 23.14 -7.50
C THR A 356 -3.42 22.55 -6.22
N GLU A 357 -4.19 22.56 -5.15
CA GLU A 357 -3.82 22.04 -3.84
C GLU A 357 -3.56 20.53 -3.92
N HIS A 358 -2.88 20.02 -2.90
CA HIS A 358 -2.53 18.62 -2.82
C HIS A 358 -2.97 18.05 -1.49
N THR A 359 -3.72 16.93 -1.52
CA THR A 359 -4.31 16.19 -0.40
C THR A 359 -5.39 16.95 0.39
N ILE A 360 -6.20 16.19 1.13
CA ILE A 360 -7.26 16.72 1.99
C ILE A 360 -7.34 15.99 3.34
N MET A 361 -7.12 14.67 3.40
CA MET A 361 -7.39 13.86 4.57
C MET A 361 -6.60 14.27 5.82
N GLY A 362 -5.35 14.72 5.65
CA GLY A 362 -4.50 15.20 6.74
C GLY A 362 -4.64 16.71 7.02
N ARG A 363 -5.62 17.41 6.46
CA ARG A 363 -5.69 18.87 6.48
C ARG A 363 -6.98 19.38 7.14
N ALA A 364 -6.89 20.55 7.79
CA ALA A 364 -8.06 21.18 8.41
C ALA A 364 -9.14 21.56 7.40
N GLU A 365 -8.74 21.83 6.17
CA GLU A 365 -9.62 22.18 5.06
C GLU A 365 -10.67 21.10 4.75
N MET A 366 -10.46 19.85 5.17
CA MET A 366 -11.45 18.78 4.98
C MET A 366 -12.82 19.08 5.60
N TYR A 367 -12.84 19.89 6.63
CA TYR A 367 -14.09 20.28 7.33
C TYR A 367 -14.79 21.49 6.70
N GLU A 368 -14.07 22.25 5.87
CA GLU A 368 -14.55 23.51 5.27
C GLU A 368 -14.77 23.40 3.76
N LEU A 369 -14.10 22.44 3.09
CA LEU A 369 -14.19 22.29 1.65
C LEU A 369 -15.60 21.93 1.22
N GLU A 370 -16.15 22.75 0.30
CA GLU A 370 -17.46 22.54 -0.32
C GLU A 370 -17.34 22.70 -1.83
N VAL A 371 -17.85 21.73 -2.58
CA VAL A 371 -17.90 21.74 -4.04
C VAL A 371 -19.35 21.49 -4.46
N GLU A 372 -19.89 22.35 -5.33
CA GLU A 372 -21.27 22.25 -5.86
C GLU A 372 -22.35 22.11 -4.77
N GLY A 373 -22.09 22.67 -3.56
CA GLY A 373 -23.00 22.63 -2.42
C GLY A 373 -22.90 21.38 -1.55
N VAL A 374 -21.92 20.51 -1.77
CA VAL A 374 -21.64 19.30 -0.98
C VAL A 374 -20.34 19.50 -0.21
N ARG A 375 -20.40 19.46 1.13
CA ARG A 375 -19.18 19.50 1.96
C ARG A 375 -18.45 18.17 1.88
N TYR A 376 -17.12 18.21 1.79
CA TYR A 376 -16.31 17.00 1.73
C TYR A 376 -16.49 16.09 2.97
N VAL A 377 -16.50 16.67 4.17
CA VAL A 377 -16.67 15.91 5.40
C VAL A 377 -18.04 15.22 5.48
N ASP A 378 -19.10 15.83 4.95
CA ASP A 378 -20.43 15.23 4.90
C ASP A 378 -20.45 14.06 3.90
N TRP A 379 -19.87 14.25 2.69
CA TRP A 379 -19.71 13.19 1.69
C TRP A 379 -18.86 12.01 2.20
N LEU A 380 -17.76 12.29 2.91
CA LEU A 380 -16.93 11.27 3.55
C LEU A 380 -17.70 10.52 4.63
N THR A 381 -18.51 11.23 5.43
CA THR A 381 -19.33 10.63 6.50
C THR A 381 -20.37 9.68 5.90
N ASP A 382 -21.06 10.09 4.83
CA ASP A 382 -22.03 9.26 4.13
C ASP A 382 -21.38 8.03 3.51
N PHE A 383 -20.19 8.19 2.90
CA PHE A 383 -19.39 7.06 2.39
C PHE A 383 -19.08 6.04 3.49
N ILE A 384 -18.56 6.52 4.63
CA ILE A 384 -18.21 5.65 5.77
C ILE A 384 -19.46 4.98 6.36
N ALA A 385 -20.60 5.68 6.40
CA ALA A 385 -21.86 5.16 6.93
C ALA A 385 -22.56 4.12 6.03
N GLY A 386 -22.07 3.91 4.80
CA GLY A 386 -22.68 3.00 3.84
C GLY A 386 -23.86 3.61 3.09
N GLU A 387 -24.04 4.92 3.21
CA GLU A 387 -25.03 5.62 2.40
C GLU A 387 -24.54 5.74 0.94
N ALA A 388 -25.49 5.87 0.04
CA ALA A 388 -25.14 6.08 -1.37
C ALA A 388 -24.57 7.51 -1.54
N ILE A 389 -23.42 7.59 -2.18
CA ILE A 389 -22.79 8.86 -2.54
C ILE A 389 -22.73 8.98 -4.07
N ASP A 390 -22.91 10.21 -4.55
CA ASP A 390 -22.77 10.57 -5.97
C ASP A 390 -21.40 11.25 -6.20
N ASP A 391 -21.00 11.34 -7.46
CA ASP A 391 -19.85 12.15 -7.87
C ASP A 391 -20.06 13.63 -7.52
N VAL A 392 -19.03 14.22 -6.95
CA VAL A 392 -18.94 15.65 -6.71
C VAL A 392 -17.80 16.23 -7.52
N VAL A 393 -18.12 16.87 -8.64
CA VAL A 393 -17.12 17.38 -9.57
C VAL A 393 -17.30 18.87 -9.76
N CYS A 394 -16.23 19.62 -9.56
CA CYS A 394 -16.26 21.06 -9.79
C CYS A 394 -16.65 21.42 -11.24
N THR A 395 -17.60 22.34 -11.42
CA THR A 395 -17.98 22.87 -12.73
C THR A 395 -17.05 24.01 -13.17
N ASP A 396 -16.58 24.83 -12.23
CA ASP A 396 -15.49 25.80 -12.40
C ASP A 396 -14.30 25.32 -11.55
N CYS A 397 -13.42 24.54 -12.15
CA CYS A 397 -12.32 23.93 -11.43
C CYS A 397 -11.09 24.84 -11.25
N GLY A 398 -11.14 26.10 -11.70
CA GLY A 398 -10.04 27.03 -11.52
C GLY A 398 -8.78 26.63 -12.28
N ALA A 399 -8.90 26.33 -13.57
CA ALA A 399 -7.77 25.94 -14.41
C ALA A 399 -6.58 26.91 -14.23
N PRO A 400 -5.34 26.41 -14.12
CA PRO A 400 -4.16 27.28 -14.05
C PRO A 400 -4.10 28.16 -15.30
N SER A 401 -3.89 29.45 -15.08
CA SER A 401 -3.82 30.50 -16.12
C SER A 401 -2.52 30.44 -16.94
#